data_b62b9173f37ff5bfcc140219a28a6e80
#
_entry.id   b62b9173f37ff5bfcc140219a28a6e80
#
_cell.length_a   1.000
_cell.length_b   1.000
_cell.length_c   1.000
_cell.angle_alpha   90.00
_cell.angle_beta   90.00
_cell.angle_gamma   90.00
#
_symmetry.space_group_name_H-M   'P 1'
#
loop_
_entity.id
_entity.type
_entity.pdbx_description
1 polymer ?
#
loop_
_entity_poly.entity_id
_entity_poly.type
_entity_poly.pdbx_seq_one_letter_code
_entity_poly.pdbx_strand_id
1 'polypeptide(L)'
;AIRNAKLKVIVDCGSGAACFTTPFLLRKLGCEVITMNCQPDGFFPGRNPEPTEPNLKELIEVVKATGADLGVAHDGDADRTICIDEEGNFVFGDKSFALVEKYMLKENNGGLIVTTVATSSAIYDIASEYNGEVIATKVGDLIVARELKDKNGLFGGEENGGLIFPDFVYGRDAALSTAKIIEIIAKTGKPLSMLIEELPVYYSEKMKIECPDELKQEIMQKIAEETHEFEVDTTDGVKIIKEEGWVIIRPSGTEPIFRCFAEAK
;
A
#
# COMPACT_ATOMS: atom_id res chain seq x y z
N ALA A 1 8.03 -22.59 -3.38
CA ALA A 1 6.60 -22.45 -3.66
C ALA A 1 6.39 -21.80 -5.04
N ILE A 2 6.86 -20.59 -5.33
CA ILE A 2 6.58 -19.79 -6.53
C ILE A 2 6.84 -20.57 -7.84
N ARG A 3 8.02 -21.21 -7.99
CA ARG A 3 8.36 -21.98 -9.21
C ARG A 3 7.39 -23.10 -9.56
N ASN A 4 6.76 -23.69 -8.55
CA ASN A 4 5.82 -24.80 -8.74
C ASN A 4 4.41 -24.30 -9.04
N ALA A 5 4.07 -23.12 -8.61
CA ALA A 5 2.75 -22.51 -8.82
C ALA A 5 2.55 -22.06 -10.28
N LYS A 6 3.62 -21.70 -10.99
CA LYS A 6 3.60 -21.25 -12.41
C LYS A 6 2.60 -20.12 -12.66
N LEU A 7 2.53 -19.17 -11.75
CA LEU A 7 1.59 -18.06 -11.83
C LEU A 7 1.83 -17.21 -13.08
N LYS A 8 0.76 -16.83 -13.75
CA LYS A 8 0.76 -15.87 -14.85
C LYS A 8 0.54 -14.47 -14.27
N VAL A 9 1.50 -13.58 -14.46
CA VAL A 9 1.50 -12.24 -13.88
C VAL A 9 1.63 -11.18 -14.98
N ILE A 10 0.72 -10.22 -14.97
CA ILE A 10 0.85 -9.01 -15.80
C ILE A 10 1.59 -7.96 -14.99
N VAL A 11 2.67 -7.42 -15.54
CA VAL A 11 3.47 -6.37 -14.88
C VAL A 11 3.40 -5.08 -15.69
N ASP A 12 2.70 -4.10 -15.17
CA ASP A 12 2.70 -2.73 -15.68
C ASP A 12 3.80 -1.91 -15.00
N CYS A 13 4.90 -1.72 -15.71
CA CYS A 13 6.07 -1.00 -15.20
C CYS A 13 5.90 0.53 -15.20
N GLY A 14 4.79 1.07 -15.74
CA GLY A 14 4.55 2.50 -15.83
C GLY A 14 5.63 3.29 -16.57
N SER A 15 6.38 2.66 -17.48
CA SER A 15 7.56 3.22 -18.16
C SER A 15 8.67 3.73 -17.22
N GLY A 16 8.62 3.33 -15.94
CA GLY A 16 9.51 3.79 -14.88
C GLY A 16 10.67 2.83 -14.59
N ALA A 17 11.24 2.95 -13.39
CA ALA A 17 12.39 2.16 -12.92
C ALA A 17 12.12 0.65 -12.86
N ALA A 18 10.87 0.23 -12.64
CA ALA A 18 10.47 -1.17 -12.61
C ALA A 18 10.78 -1.95 -13.89
N CYS A 19 10.95 -1.28 -15.03
CA CYS A 19 11.31 -1.91 -16.31
C CYS A 19 12.59 -2.76 -16.22
N PHE A 20 13.49 -2.41 -15.30
CA PHE A 20 14.77 -3.09 -15.14
C PHE A 20 14.81 -4.12 -14.00
N THR A 21 13.74 -4.24 -13.21
CA THR A 21 13.73 -5.03 -11.98
C THR A 21 12.65 -6.10 -11.99
N THR A 22 11.39 -5.73 -11.77
CA THR A 22 10.28 -6.64 -11.49
C THR A 22 10.06 -7.72 -12.55
N PRO A 23 10.02 -7.45 -13.87
CA PRO A 23 9.79 -8.50 -14.86
C PRO A 23 10.90 -9.57 -14.87
N PHE A 24 12.14 -9.17 -14.63
CA PHE A 24 13.27 -10.08 -14.59
C PHE A 24 13.25 -10.93 -13.32
N LEU A 25 12.94 -10.33 -12.17
CA LEU A 25 12.79 -11.03 -10.90
C LEU A 25 11.72 -12.12 -11.02
N LEU A 26 10.52 -11.78 -11.50
CA LEU A 26 9.40 -12.70 -11.56
C LEU A 26 9.67 -13.88 -12.52
N ARG A 27 10.30 -13.62 -13.67
CA ARG A 27 10.73 -14.70 -14.57
C ARG A 27 11.74 -15.63 -13.90
N LYS A 28 12.70 -15.10 -13.15
CA LYS A 28 13.66 -15.91 -12.36
C LYS A 28 12.98 -16.72 -11.27
N LEU A 29 11.90 -16.21 -10.69
CA LEU A 29 11.08 -16.92 -9.71
C LEU A 29 10.18 -18.00 -10.34
N GLY A 30 10.08 -18.04 -11.67
CA GLY A 30 9.35 -19.07 -12.41
C GLY A 30 7.92 -18.69 -12.81
N CYS A 31 7.57 -17.40 -12.75
CA CYS A 31 6.29 -16.90 -13.25
C CYS A 31 6.29 -16.79 -14.78
N GLU A 32 5.13 -16.99 -15.39
CA GLU A 32 4.84 -16.52 -16.74
C GLU A 32 4.55 -15.01 -16.66
N VAL A 33 5.36 -14.19 -17.35
CA VAL A 33 5.29 -12.73 -17.21
C VAL A 33 4.98 -12.07 -18.54
N ILE A 34 3.83 -11.36 -18.56
CA ILE A 34 3.46 -10.43 -19.61
C ILE A 34 3.73 -9.02 -19.10
N THR A 35 4.35 -8.17 -19.92
CA THR A 35 4.72 -6.82 -19.52
C THR A 35 3.92 -5.76 -20.26
N MET A 36 3.52 -4.71 -19.55
CA MET A 36 2.92 -3.50 -20.09
C MET A 36 3.80 -2.29 -19.71
N ASN A 37 3.84 -1.28 -20.57
CA ASN A 37 4.60 -0.05 -20.32
C ASN A 37 6.04 -0.34 -19.81
N CYS A 38 6.68 -1.38 -20.37
CA CYS A 38 7.99 -1.88 -19.95
C CYS A 38 9.14 -1.30 -20.76
N GLN A 39 8.95 -0.17 -21.39
CA GLN A 39 9.99 0.61 -22.04
C GLN A 39 10.21 1.88 -21.23
N PRO A 40 11.42 2.11 -20.67
CA PRO A 40 11.70 3.28 -19.85
C PRO A 40 11.54 4.56 -20.66
N ASP A 41 10.69 5.45 -20.17
CA ASP A 41 10.47 6.78 -20.78
C ASP A 41 10.04 7.77 -19.70
N GLY A 42 10.86 8.78 -19.42
CA GLY A 42 10.60 9.80 -18.40
C GLY A 42 9.42 10.71 -18.68
N PHE A 43 8.77 10.61 -19.86
CA PHE A 43 7.52 11.30 -20.18
C PHE A 43 6.27 10.47 -19.86
N PHE A 44 6.43 9.20 -19.46
CA PHE A 44 5.34 8.31 -19.08
C PHE A 44 4.18 8.23 -20.09
N PRO A 45 4.46 7.90 -21.38
CA PRO A 45 3.48 8.05 -22.46
C PRO A 45 2.32 7.05 -22.37
N GLY A 46 2.50 5.91 -21.68
CA GLY A 46 1.49 4.87 -21.58
C GLY A 46 0.38 5.17 -20.55
N ARG A 47 0.76 5.75 -19.42
CA ARG A 47 -0.16 6.18 -18.36
C ARG A 47 0.52 7.15 -17.40
N ASN A 48 -0.27 7.85 -16.60
CA ASN A 48 0.25 8.58 -15.45
C ASN A 48 1.05 7.62 -14.54
N PRO A 49 2.26 7.99 -14.06
CA PRO A 49 3.08 7.11 -13.23
C PRO A 49 2.44 6.74 -11.89
N GLU A 50 1.49 7.53 -11.39
CA GLU A 50 0.74 7.20 -10.17
C GLU A 50 -0.23 6.03 -10.43
N PRO A 51 -0.09 4.86 -9.75
CA PRO A 51 -0.88 3.67 -10.03
C PRO A 51 -2.26 3.72 -9.33
N THR A 52 -3.07 4.72 -9.66
CA THR A 52 -4.45 4.83 -9.18
C THR A 52 -5.40 4.01 -10.05
N GLU A 53 -6.55 3.61 -9.53
CA GLU A 53 -7.53 2.81 -10.28
C GLU A 53 -7.90 3.40 -11.65
N PRO A 54 -8.17 4.73 -11.79
CA PRO A 54 -8.44 5.33 -13.09
C PRO A 54 -7.29 5.18 -14.10
N ASN A 55 -6.05 5.10 -13.64
CA ASN A 55 -4.86 4.96 -14.47
C ASN A 55 -4.54 3.49 -14.83
N LEU A 56 -5.22 2.52 -14.21
CA LEU A 56 -4.96 1.08 -14.38
C LEU A 56 -6.04 0.34 -15.17
N LYS A 57 -6.94 1.03 -15.86
CA LYS A 57 -8.03 0.43 -16.63
C LYS A 57 -7.52 -0.59 -17.65
N GLU A 58 -6.45 -0.26 -18.38
CA GLU A 58 -5.87 -1.18 -19.36
C GLU A 58 -5.28 -2.43 -18.70
N LEU A 59 -4.61 -2.28 -17.54
CA LEU A 59 -4.10 -3.42 -16.79
C LEU A 59 -5.24 -4.34 -16.34
N ILE A 60 -6.32 -3.78 -15.83
CA ILE A 60 -7.53 -4.52 -15.42
C ILE A 60 -8.10 -5.32 -16.59
N GLU A 61 -8.23 -4.68 -17.76
CA GLU A 61 -8.74 -5.34 -18.98
C GLU A 61 -7.81 -6.47 -19.44
N VAL A 62 -6.49 -6.27 -19.40
CA VAL A 62 -5.51 -7.28 -19.80
C VAL A 62 -5.50 -8.46 -18.83
N VAL A 63 -5.60 -8.24 -17.52
CA VAL A 63 -5.74 -9.32 -16.53
C VAL A 63 -6.94 -10.19 -16.86
N LYS A 64 -8.12 -9.59 -17.04
CA LYS A 64 -9.35 -10.31 -17.39
C LYS A 64 -9.25 -11.06 -18.73
N ALA A 65 -8.74 -10.40 -19.77
CA ALA A 65 -8.67 -10.96 -21.11
C ALA A 65 -7.69 -12.13 -21.23
N THR A 66 -6.63 -12.14 -20.41
CA THR A 66 -5.59 -13.17 -20.46
C THR A 66 -5.80 -14.29 -19.47
N GLY A 67 -6.74 -14.13 -18.52
CA GLY A 67 -6.91 -15.05 -17.39
C GLY A 67 -5.63 -15.13 -16.54
N ALA A 68 -5.00 -13.98 -16.27
CA ALA A 68 -3.82 -13.92 -15.42
C ALA A 68 -4.20 -14.11 -13.94
N ASP A 69 -3.31 -14.72 -13.17
CA ASP A 69 -3.50 -14.92 -11.73
C ASP A 69 -3.33 -13.62 -10.93
N LEU A 70 -2.62 -12.64 -11.51
CA LEU A 70 -2.30 -11.37 -10.85
C LEU A 70 -1.90 -10.31 -11.88
N GLY A 71 -2.40 -9.09 -11.71
CA GLY A 71 -1.84 -7.86 -12.27
C GLY A 71 -1.08 -7.08 -11.21
N VAL A 72 0.06 -6.51 -11.55
CA VAL A 72 0.79 -5.59 -10.69
C VAL A 72 1.17 -4.32 -11.45
N ALA A 73 1.01 -3.17 -10.81
CA ALA A 73 1.42 -1.88 -11.34
C ALA A 73 2.38 -1.20 -10.38
N HIS A 74 3.42 -0.59 -10.94
CA HIS A 74 4.39 0.20 -10.20
C HIS A 74 4.27 1.68 -10.52
N ASP A 75 4.73 2.51 -9.62
CA ASP A 75 4.90 3.94 -9.85
C ASP A 75 6.23 4.26 -10.57
N GLY A 76 6.53 5.54 -10.77
CA GLY A 76 7.63 5.95 -11.62
C GLY A 76 9.02 5.54 -11.14
N ASP A 77 9.28 5.56 -9.85
CA ASP A 77 10.54 5.17 -9.21
C ASP A 77 10.56 3.73 -8.67
N ALA A 78 9.41 3.01 -8.82
CA ALA A 78 9.25 1.61 -8.46
C ALA A 78 9.43 1.33 -6.96
N ASP A 79 8.93 2.21 -6.12
CA ASP A 79 8.89 2.01 -4.68
C ASP A 79 7.50 1.53 -4.19
N ARG A 80 6.45 1.63 -5.02
CA ARG A 80 5.08 1.21 -4.72
C ARG A 80 4.57 0.11 -5.66
N THR A 81 3.77 -0.79 -5.08
CA THR A 81 3.07 -1.86 -5.81
C THR A 81 1.58 -1.80 -5.54
N ILE A 82 0.79 -1.73 -6.60
CA ILE A 82 -0.65 -1.91 -6.56
C ILE A 82 -0.99 -3.19 -7.31
N CYS A 83 -1.89 -3.99 -6.74
CA CYS A 83 -2.32 -5.26 -7.32
C CYS A 83 -3.71 -5.15 -7.96
N ILE A 84 -3.90 -5.96 -9.00
CA ILE A 84 -5.20 -6.29 -9.58
C ILE A 84 -5.37 -7.79 -9.40
N ASP A 85 -6.44 -8.24 -8.77
CA ASP A 85 -6.69 -9.66 -8.59
C ASP A 85 -7.09 -10.35 -9.91
N GLU A 86 -7.25 -11.66 -9.88
CA GLU A 86 -7.57 -12.48 -11.05
C GLU A 86 -8.97 -12.19 -11.63
N GLU A 87 -9.85 -11.56 -10.84
CA GLU A 87 -11.18 -11.12 -11.28
C GLU A 87 -11.16 -9.70 -11.89
N GLY A 88 -10.00 -9.02 -11.77
CA GLY A 88 -9.78 -7.65 -12.23
C GLY A 88 -10.26 -6.59 -11.25
N ASN A 89 -10.34 -6.92 -9.96
CA ASN A 89 -10.62 -5.93 -8.93
C ASN A 89 -9.33 -5.21 -8.53
N PHE A 90 -9.46 -3.90 -8.32
CA PHE A 90 -8.38 -3.07 -7.80
C PHE A 90 -8.17 -3.36 -6.30
N VAL A 91 -6.96 -3.76 -5.94
CA VAL A 91 -6.58 -4.03 -4.56
C VAL A 91 -5.84 -2.82 -4.00
N PHE A 92 -6.50 -2.07 -3.12
CA PHE A 92 -5.91 -0.91 -2.46
C PHE A 92 -4.64 -1.28 -1.69
N GLY A 93 -3.71 -0.32 -1.57
CA GLY A 93 -2.45 -0.54 -0.87
C GLY A 93 -2.60 -0.98 0.58
N ASP A 94 -3.61 -0.48 1.30
CA ASP A 94 -3.96 -0.94 2.65
C ASP A 94 -4.23 -2.46 2.72
N LYS A 95 -4.95 -3.00 1.72
CA LYS A 95 -5.26 -4.44 1.66
C LYS A 95 -4.01 -5.27 1.34
N SER A 96 -3.15 -4.77 0.45
CA SER A 96 -1.86 -5.42 0.18
C SER A 96 -0.96 -5.40 1.41
N PHE A 97 -0.93 -4.29 2.16
CA PHE A 97 -0.22 -4.17 3.41
C PHE A 97 -0.76 -5.18 4.43
N ALA A 98 -2.06 -5.17 4.69
CA ALA A 98 -2.74 -6.07 5.62
C ALA A 98 -2.49 -7.55 5.30
N LEU A 99 -2.54 -7.92 4.02
CA LEU A 99 -2.23 -9.28 3.56
C LEU A 99 -0.79 -9.68 3.91
N VAL A 100 0.18 -8.84 3.57
CA VAL A 100 1.60 -9.15 3.84
C VAL A 100 1.87 -9.16 5.34
N GLU A 101 1.34 -8.21 6.10
CA GLU A 101 1.42 -8.14 7.56
C GLU A 101 0.94 -9.43 8.20
N LYS A 102 -0.29 -9.89 7.87
CA LYS A 102 -0.86 -11.14 8.38
C LYS A 102 0.10 -12.31 8.23
N TYR A 103 0.72 -12.44 7.06
CA TYR A 103 1.66 -13.53 6.79
C TYR A 103 3.00 -13.34 7.47
N MET A 104 3.53 -12.12 7.54
CA MET A 104 4.78 -11.83 8.25
C MET A 104 4.64 -12.12 9.75
N LEU A 105 3.58 -11.66 10.39
CA LEU A 105 3.29 -11.92 11.80
C LEU A 105 3.10 -13.42 12.07
N LYS A 106 2.35 -14.11 11.21
CA LYS A 106 2.12 -15.55 11.35
C LYS A 106 3.40 -16.37 11.24
N GLU A 107 4.28 -16.04 10.28
CA GLU A 107 5.56 -16.76 10.08
C GLU A 107 6.56 -16.49 11.22
N ASN A 108 6.46 -15.34 11.91
CA ASN A 108 7.38 -14.93 12.97
C ASN A 108 6.78 -15.09 14.39
N ASN A 109 5.55 -15.60 14.55
CA ASN A 109 4.81 -15.69 15.80
C ASN A 109 4.62 -14.34 16.52
N GLY A 110 4.39 -13.27 15.75
CA GLY A 110 4.27 -11.90 16.21
C GLY A 110 5.39 -11.00 15.71
N GLY A 111 5.42 -9.77 16.15
CA GLY A 111 6.45 -8.79 15.80
C GLY A 111 5.93 -7.37 15.77
N LEU A 112 6.83 -6.42 15.61
CA LEU A 112 6.50 -5.00 15.53
C LEU A 112 6.26 -4.58 14.08
N ILE A 113 5.10 -4.01 13.85
CA ILE A 113 4.68 -3.39 12.59
C ILE A 113 4.79 -1.87 12.73
N VAL A 114 5.36 -1.21 11.75
CA VAL A 114 5.42 0.25 11.71
C VAL A 114 4.71 0.77 10.47
N THR A 115 3.78 1.67 10.69
CA THR A 115 2.99 2.27 9.61
C THR A 115 2.72 3.75 9.88
N THR A 116 1.78 4.36 9.17
CA THR A 116 1.41 5.76 9.35
C THR A 116 0.03 5.89 10.00
N VAL A 117 -0.24 7.05 10.60
CA VAL A 117 -1.57 7.35 11.17
C VAL A 117 -2.70 7.34 10.14
N ALA A 118 -2.39 7.33 8.85
CA ALA A 118 -3.34 7.32 7.74
C ALA A 118 -3.69 5.90 7.24
N THR A 119 -3.06 4.87 7.80
CA THR A 119 -3.28 3.47 7.39
C THR A 119 -4.54 2.89 8.04
N SER A 120 -5.14 1.89 7.40
CA SER A 120 -6.38 1.25 7.82
C SER A 120 -6.31 0.63 9.22
N SER A 121 -7.43 0.66 9.93
CA SER A 121 -7.63 -0.02 11.22
C SER A 121 -7.50 -1.55 11.11
N ALA A 122 -7.65 -2.12 9.92
CA ALA A 122 -7.42 -3.54 9.67
C ALA A 122 -6.02 -4.00 10.11
N ILE A 123 -5.02 -3.12 10.06
CA ILE A 123 -3.64 -3.40 10.50
C ILE A 123 -3.61 -3.71 12.01
N TYR A 124 -4.33 -2.92 12.82
CA TYR A 124 -4.41 -3.15 14.27
C TYR A 124 -5.17 -4.41 14.63
N ASP A 125 -6.26 -4.72 13.91
CA ASP A 125 -7.04 -5.95 14.11
C ASP A 125 -6.17 -7.18 13.81
N ILE A 126 -5.42 -7.17 12.71
CA ILE A 126 -4.49 -8.24 12.32
C ILE A 126 -3.35 -8.39 13.32
N ALA A 127 -2.72 -7.29 13.72
CA ALA A 127 -1.65 -7.33 14.71
C ALA A 127 -2.15 -7.96 16.02
N SER A 128 -3.34 -7.57 16.48
CA SER A 128 -3.95 -8.14 17.69
C SER A 128 -4.21 -9.65 17.57
N GLU A 129 -4.66 -10.12 16.40
CA GLU A 129 -4.92 -11.55 16.16
C GLU A 129 -3.64 -12.39 16.12
N TYR A 130 -2.53 -11.83 15.62
CA TYR A 130 -1.28 -12.58 15.40
C TYR A 130 -0.13 -12.18 16.33
N ASN A 131 -0.42 -11.68 17.54
CA ASN A 131 0.55 -11.26 18.55
C ASN A 131 1.53 -10.18 18.05
N GLY A 132 1.07 -9.28 17.21
CA GLY A 132 1.82 -8.14 16.71
C GLY A 132 1.59 -6.90 17.55
N GLU A 133 2.53 -5.97 17.45
CA GLU A 133 2.41 -4.59 17.96
C GLU A 133 2.44 -3.64 16.78
N VAL A 134 1.71 -2.50 16.87
CA VAL A 134 1.69 -1.48 15.81
C VAL A 134 2.18 -0.15 16.36
N ILE A 135 3.14 0.46 15.68
CA ILE A 135 3.52 1.86 15.89
C ILE A 135 3.07 2.65 14.65
N ALA A 136 2.23 3.66 14.86
CA ALA A 136 1.86 4.62 13.83
C ALA A 136 2.72 5.89 13.92
N THR A 137 3.29 6.29 12.80
CA THR A 137 4.11 7.49 12.66
C THR A 137 3.38 8.57 11.87
N LYS A 138 4.00 9.73 11.72
CA LYS A 138 3.63 10.68 10.66
C LYS A 138 3.76 10.00 9.30
N VAL A 139 2.98 10.48 8.33
CA VAL A 139 3.10 10.04 6.94
C VAL A 139 4.47 10.43 6.36
N GLY A 140 5.12 9.45 5.75
CA GLY A 140 6.43 9.61 5.12
C GLY A 140 7.27 8.35 5.27
N ASP A 141 7.68 7.78 4.15
CA ASP A 141 8.44 6.54 4.08
C ASP A 141 9.75 6.55 4.88
N LEU A 142 10.47 7.67 4.86
CA LEU A 142 11.70 7.83 5.64
C LEU A 142 11.46 7.82 7.15
N ILE A 143 10.28 8.28 7.61
CA ILE A 143 9.91 8.28 9.02
C ILE A 143 9.61 6.84 9.44
N VAL A 144 8.79 6.13 8.66
CA VAL A 144 8.48 4.72 8.87
C VAL A 144 9.76 3.87 8.86
N ALA A 145 10.63 4.07 7.86
CA ALA A 145 11.89 3.33 7.74
C ALA A 145 12.84 3.56 8.93
N ARG A 146 12.90 4.80 9.44
CA ARG A 146 13.70 5.15 10.62
C ARG A 146 13.15 4.47 11.87
N GLU A 147 11.83 4.55 12.09
CA GLU A 147 11.20 3.92 13.26
C GLU A 147 11.35 2.40 13.22
N LEU A 148 11.20 1.77 12.05
CA LEU A 148 11.51 0.34 11.84
C LEU A 148 12.93 -0.01 12.26
N LYS A 149 13.90 0.81 11.87
CA LYS A 149 15.31 0.61 12.22
C LYS A 149 15.57 0.78 13.72
N ASP A 150 15.05 1.87 14.29
CA ASP A 150 15.32 2.25 15.69
C ASP A 150 14.65 1.28 16.68
N LYS A 151 13.52 0.71 16.30
CA LYS A 151 12.74 -0.24 17.10
C LYS A 151 12.95 -1.71 16.73
N ASN A 152 13.80 -2.00 15.75
CA ASN A 152 13.99 -3.36 15.22
C ASN A 152 12.66 -3.99 14.77
N GLY A 153 11.84 -3.23 14.01
CA GLY A 153 10.54 -3.65 13.52
C GLY A 153 10.66 -4.77 12.48
N LEU A 154 9.64 -5.62 12.45
CA LEU A 154 9.56 -6.79 11.55
C LEU A 154 9.21 -6.36 10.11
N PHE A 155 8.23 -5.48 9.97
CA PHE A 155 7.64 -5.10 8.70
C PHE A 155 6.95 -3.74 8.82
N GLY A 156 6.85 -3.01 7.72
CA GLY A 156 6.10 -1.77 7.70
C GLY A 156 5.86 -1.23 6.31
N GLY A 157 5.34 -0.02 6.26
CA GLY A 157 5.00 0.66 5.01
C GLY A 157 3.89 1.68 5.17
N GLU A 158 3.32 2.06 4.03
CA GLU A 158 2.26 3.05 3.93
C GLU A 158 1.05 2.49 3.16
N GLU A 159 -0.10 3.12 3.34
CA GLU A 159 -1.38 2.75 2.72
C GLU A 159 -1.40 2.88 1.19
N ASN A 160 -0.36 3.45 0.61
CA ASN A 160 -0.24 3.69 -0.84
C ASN A 160 0.41 2.52 -1.62
N GLY A 161 0.69 1.39 -0.95
CA GLY A 161 1.34 0.22 -1.54
C GLY A 161 2.87 0.22 -1.45
N GLY A 162 3.45 1.16 -0.71
CA GLY A 162 4.89 1.19 -0.39
C GLY A 162 5.20 0.34 0.82
N LEU A 163 5.76 -0.85 0.63
CA LEU A 163 6.08 -1.81 1.70
C LEU A 163 7.58 -1.85 1.98
N ILE A 164 7.94 -2.01 3.26
CA ILE A 164 9.32 -2.00 3.76
C ILE A 164 9.61 -3.33 4.46
N PHE A 165 10.67 -4.00 4.05
CA PHE A 165 11.14 -5.27 4.59
C PHE A 165 12.52 -5.08 5.21
N PRO A 166 12.64 -4.84 6.53
CA PRO A 166 13.91 -4.52 7.22
C PRO A 166 15.02 -5.54 7.01
N ASP A 167 14.69 -6.82 6.91
CA ASP A 167 15.67 -7.89 6.62
C ASP A 167 16.35 -7.74 5.26
N PHE A 168 15.77 -6.95 4.36
CA PHE A 168 16.31 -6.69 3.03
C PHE A 168 16.82 -5.26 2.88
N VAL A 169 15.95 -4.28 3.12
CA VAL A 169 16.29 -2.85 3.01
C VAL A 169 15.33 -1.99 3.85
N TYR A 170 15.85 -0.92 4.48
CA TYR A 170 15.05 0.11 5.14
C TYR A 170 14.57 1.15 4.14
N GLY A 171 13.72 0.73 3.22
CA GLY A 171 13.12 1.55 2.18
C GLY A 171 12.02 0.74 1.47
N ARG A 172 11.12 1.44 0.81
CA ARG A 172 10.07 0.80 0.02
C ARG A 172 10.68 0.10 -1.19
N ASP A 173 10.22 -1.10 -1.51
CA ASP A 173 10.68 -1.89 -2.65
C ASP A 173 9.50 -2.61 -3.33
N ALA A 174 9.10 -2.12 -4.49
CA ALA A 174 7.98 -2.65 -5.23
C ALA A 174 8.23 -4.06 -5.79
N ALA A 175 9.45 -4.37 -6.21
CA ALA A 175 9.77 -5.68 -6.75
C ALA A 175 9.70 -6.76 -5.66
N LEU A 176 10.22 -6.46 -4.46
CA LEU A 176 10.13 -7.35 -3.31
C LEU A 176 8.70 -7.47 -2.80
N SER A 177 7.94 -6.37 -2.74
CA SER A 177 6.53 -6.37 -2.38
C SER A 177 5.72 -7.29 -3.29
N THR A 178 5.92 -7.19 -4.60
CA THR A 178 5.32 -8.10 -5.59
C THR A 178 5.72 -9.55 -5.34
N ALA A 179 7.01 -9.83 -5.11
CA ALA A 179 7.49 -11.19 -4.87
C ALA A 179 6.90 -11.79 -3.59
N LYS A 180 6.70 -11.00 -2.53
CA LYS A 180 6.05 -11.43 -1.28
C LYS A 180 4.57 -11.77 -1.49
N ILE A 181 3.82 -10.96 -2.20
CA ILE A 181 2.41 -11.25 -2.53
C ILE A 181 2.31 -12.55 -3.35
N ILE A 182 3.16 -12.71 -4.36
CA ILE A 182 3.24 -13.93 -5.18
C ILE A 182 3.64 -15.15 -4.33
N GLU A 183 4.54 -14.97 -3.36
CA GLU A 183 4.93 -16.04 -2.42
C GLU A 183 3.72 -16.50 -1.57
N ILE A 184 2.91 -15.57 -1.10
CA ILE A 184 1.70 -15.86 -0.32
C ILE A 184 0.69 -16.64 -1.18
N ILE A 185 0.40 -16.18 -2.38
CA ILE A 185 -0.49 -16.88 -3.33
C ILE A 185 0.04 -18.31 -3.58
N ALA A 186 1.33 -18.45 -3.86
CA ALA A 186 1.94 -19.75 -4.16
C ALA A 186 2.02 -20.71 -2.95
N LYS A 187 2.16 -20.19 -1.71
CA LYS A 187 2.19 -20.99 -0.48
C LYS A 187 0.80 -21.44 -0.08
N THR A 188 -0.20 -20.61 -0.26
CA THR A 188 -1.58 -20.88 0.13
C THR A 188 -2.35 -21.68 -0.91
N GLY A 189 -1.98 -21.56 -2.18
CA GLY A 189 -2.75 -22.07 -3.33
C GLY A 189 -4.10 -21.38 -3.52
N LYS A 190 -4.32 -20.21 -2.88
CA LYS A 190 -5.53 -19.41 -2.99
C LYS A 190 -5.30 -18.24 -3.94
N PRO A 191 -6.28 -17.86 -4.77
CA PRO A 191 -6.22 -16.65 -5.57
C PRO A 191 -6.20 -15.40 -4.67
N LEU A 192 -5.78 -14.27 -5.23
CA LEU A 192 -5.64 -13.02 -4.47
C LEU A 192 -6.98 -12.53 -3.95
N SER A 193 -8.05 -12.61 -4.73
CA SER A 193 -9.41 -12.23 -4.32
C SER A 193 -9.82 -12.90 -2.99
N MET A 194 -9.67 -14.23 -2.89
CA MET A 194 -9.98 -14.98 -1.68
C MET A 194 -9.10 -14.59 -0.49
N LEU A 195 -7.83 -14.28 -0.74
CA LEU A 195 -6.92 -13.84 0.33
C LEU A 195 -7.30 -12.47 0.88
N ILE A 196 -7.79 -11.57 0.02
CA ILE A 196 -8.28 -10.25 0.41
C ILE A 196 -9.62 -10.35 1.16
N GLU A 197 -10.51 -11.26 0.76
CA GLU A 197 -11.77 -11.51 1.48
C GLU A 197 -11.60 -12.02 2.92
N GLU A 198 -10.45 -12.63 3.23
CA GLU A 198 -10.12 -13.08 4.59
C GLU A 198 -9.64 -11.95 5.53
N LEU A 199 -9.47 -10.75 5.03
CA LEU A 199 -9.01 -9.61 5.82
C LEU A 199 -10.19 -8.90 6.52
N PRO A 200 -9.95 -8.20 7.64
CA PRO A 200 -10.96 -7.35 8.24
C PRO A 200 -11.50 -6.33 7.24
N VAL A 201 -12.82 -6.16 7.22
CA VAL A 201 -13.48 -5.28 6.25
C VAL A 201 -13.62 -3.88 6.83
N TYR A 202 -13.02 -2.92 6.15
CA TYR A 202 -13.16 -1.50 6.41
C TYR A 202 -13.43 -0.76 5.10
N TYR A 203 -14.25 0.28 5.17
CA TYR A 203 -14.57 1.15 4.04
C TYR A 203 -13.85 2.47 4.20
N SER A 204 -13.03 2.84 3.24
CA SER A 204 -12.24 4.07 3.29
C SER A 204 -12.54 4.97 2.11
N GLU A 205 -12.53 6.28 2.38
CA GLU A 205 -12.66 7.33 1.38
C GLU A 205 -11.49 8.30 1.50
N LYS A 206 -10.91 8.70 0.36
CA LYS A 206 -9.77 9.62 0.31
C LYS A 206 -10.12 10.83 -0.56
N MET A 207 -9.99 12.01 0.00
CA MET A 207 -10.34 13.27 -0.64
C MET A 207 -9.16 14.25 -0.62
N LYS A 208 -9.04 15.05 -1.69
CA LYS A 208 -8.14 16.20 -1.76
C LYS A 208 -9.00 17.47 -1.80
N ILE A 209 -8.66 18.45 -0.96
CA ILE A 209 -9.35 19.74 -0.89
C ILE A 209 -8.31 20.82 -1.19
N GLU A 210 -8.54 21.62 -2.22
CA GLU A 210 -7.65 22.73 -2.56
C GLU A 210 -7.61 23.77 -1.43
N CYS A 211 -6.41 24.16 -1.04
CA CYS A 211 -6.18 25.16 -0.01
C CYS A 211 -4.84 25.86 -0.25
N PRO A 212 -4.85 27.21 -0.38
CA PRO A 212 -3.62 27.98 -0.41
C PRO A 212 -2.75 27.75 0.82
N ASP A 213 -1.42 27.70 0.63
CA ASP A 213 -0.49 27.35 1.70
C ASP A 213 -0.56 28.31 2.88
N GLU A 214 -0.81 29.59 2.63
CA GLU A 214 -0.94 30.63 3.65
C GLU A 214 -2.15 30.44 4.60
N LEU A 215 -3.18 29.71 4.18
CA LEU A 215 -4.37 29.45 4.97
C LEU A 215 -4.31 28.13 5.78
N LYS A 216 -3.39 27.24 5.45
CA LYS A 216 -3.31 25.90 6.05
C LYS A 216 -3.17 25.93 7.57
N GLN A 217 -2.33 26.83 8.08
CA GLN A 217 -2.08 26.91 9.52
C GLN A 217 -3.33 27.41 10.29
N GLU A 218 -3.98 28.46 9.77
CA GLU A 218 -5.21 28.99 10.38
C GLU A 218 -6.33 27.97 10.39
N ILE A 219 -6.52 27.26 9.26
CA ILE A 219 -7.55 26.22 9.15
C ILE A 219 -7.27 25.07 10.11
N MET A 220 -6.02 24.59 10.20
CA MET A 220 -5.66 23.52 11.14
C MET A 220 -5.90 23.91 12.59
N GLN A 221 -5.64 25.17 12.95
CA GLN A 221 -5.94 25.66 14.31
C GLN A 221 -7.44 25.63 14.57
N LYS A 222 -8.28 26.11 13.65
CA LYS A 222 -9.74 26.06 13.78
C LYS A 222 -10.27 24.62 13.89
N ILE A 223 -9.74 23.70 13.09
CA ILE A 223 -10.11 22.29 13.17
C ILE A 223 -9.78 21.74 14.56
N ALA A 224 -8.60 22.02 15.09
CA ALA A 224 -8.22 21.56 16.42
C ALA A 224 -9.11 22.16 17.53
N GLU A 225 -9.50 23.43 17.40
CA GLU A 225 -10.43 24.10 18.34
C GLU A 225 -11.83 23.50 18.30
N GLU A 226 -12.36 23.18 17.11
CA GLU A 226 -13.71 22.62 16.94
C GLU A 226 -13.79 21.13 17.27
N THR A 227 -12.66 20.43 17.30
CA THR A 227 -12.63 18.98 17.55
C THR A 227 -12.21 18.60 18.97
N HIS A 228 -12.04 19.57 19.86
CA HIS A 228 -11.57 19.34 21.22
C HIS A 228 -12.46 18.44 22.11
N GLU A 229 -13.73 18.25 21.73
CA GLU A 229 -14.66 17.35 22.43
C GLU A 229 -14.53 15.89 22.00
N PHE A 230 -13.73 15.61 20.96
CA PHE A 230 -13.52 14.27 20.45
C PHE A 230 -12.18 13.70 20.91
N GLU A 231 -12.05 12.38 20.84
CA GLU A 231 -10.73 11.74 20.91
C GLU A 231 -9.96 12.06 19.64
N VAL A 232 -8.79 12.71 19.78
CA VAL A 232 -7.97 13.16 18.66
C VAL A 232 -6.54 12.67 18.78
N ASP A 233 -5.98 12.19 17.66
CA ASP A 233 -4.55 11.98 17.48
C ASP A 233 -3.98 13.13 16.62
N THR A 234 -2.99 13.81 17.14
CA THR A 234 -2.32 14.95 16.48
C THR A 234 -0.93 14.60 15.96
N THR A 235 -0.63 13.32 15.78
CA THR A 235 0.66 12.86 15.29
C THR A 235 0.97 13.44 13.90
N ASP A 236 -0.01 13.48 12.99
CA ASP A 236 0.14 14.13 11.67
C ASP A 236 -1.18 14.77 11.22
N GLY A 237 -1.33 16.06 11.47
CA GLY A 237 -2.59 16.76 11.28
C GLY A 237 -3.54 16.56 12.46
N VAL A 238 -4.83 16.36 12.19
CA VAL A 238 -5.87 16.07 13.20
C VAL A 238 -6.61 14.82 12.75
N LYS A 239 -6.47 13.73 13.51
CA LYS A 239 -7.23 12.50 13.34
C LYS A 239 -8.27 12.39 14.44
N ILE A 240 -9.54 12.48 14.07
CA ILE A 240 -10.70 12.33 14.96
C ILE A 240 -11.05 10.84 15.00
N ILE A 241 -11.12 10.26 16.19
CA ILE A 241 -11.39 8.84 16.39
C ILE A 241 -12.79 8.70 17.02
N LYS A 242 -13.59 7.79 16.47
CA LYS A 242 -14.93 7.43 16.99
C LYS A 242 -15.07 5.91 17.01
N GLU A 243 -16.12 5.41 17.67
CA GLU A 243 -16.40 3.97 17.76
C GLU A 243 -16.57 3.32 16.38
N GLU A 244 -17.22 4.04 15.46
CA GLU A 244 -17.54 3.53 14.12
C GLU A 244 -16.40 3.68 13.13
N GLY A 245 -15.38 4.52 13.40
CA GLY A 245 -14.30 4.81 12.48
C GLY A 245 -13.51 6.07 12.81
N TRP A 246 -12.74 6.55 11.85
CA TRP A 246 -11.92 7.74 12.04
C TRP A 246 -11.90 8.64 10.79
N VAL A 247 -11.59 9.90 11.00
CA VAL A 247 -11.30 10.87 9.92
C VAL A 247 -9.99 11.57 10.24
N ILE A 248 -9.07 11.62 9.28
CA ILE A 248 -7.84 12.41 9.40
C ILE A 248 -7.86 13.57 8.40
N ILE A 249 -7.48 14.75 8.86
CA ILE A 249 -7.30 15.96 8.05
C ILE A 249 -5.86 16.43 8.22
N ARG A 250 -5.12 16.49 7.12
CA ARG A 250 -3.72 16.89 7.16
C ARG A 250 -3.36 17.79 5.98
N PRO A 251 -2.55 18.84 6.23
CA PRO A 251 -2.04 19.66 5.14
C PRO A 251 -0.99 18.89 4.33
N SER A 252 -1.03 19.01 3.01
CA SER A 252 0.06 18.52 2.17
C SER A 252 1.28 19.43 2.33
N GLY A 253 2.47 18.82 2.47
CA GLY A 253 3.73 19.58 2.51
C GLY A 253 4.27 19.98 1.13
N THR A 254 3.71 19.41 0.05
CA THR A 254 4.23 19.60 -1.32
C THR A 254 3.22 20.16 -2.30
N GLU A 255 1.94 20.13 -1.96
CA GLU A 255 0.83 20.60 -2.82
C GLU A 255 -0.06 21.56 -2.04
N PRO A 256 -0.71 22.55 -2.66
CA PRO A 256 -1.63 23.49 -2.02
C PRO A 256 -3.01 22.84 -1.75
N ILE A 257 -3.01 21.75 -0.96
CA ILE A 257 -4.21 20.97 -0.62
C ILE A 257 -4.18 20.50 0.83
N PHE A 258 -5.37 20.18 1.35
CA PHE A 258 -5.55 19.21 2.44
C PHE A 258 -5.82 17.82 1.88
N ARG A 259 -5.31 16.82 2.56
CA ARG A 259 -5.64 15.41 2.37
C ARG A 259 -6.58 14.99 3.51
N CYS A 260 -7.77 14.56 3.15
CA CYS A 260 -8.78 14.11 4.10
C CYS A 260 -9.04 12.63 3.82
N PHE A 261 -8.80 11.77 4.79
CA PHE A 261 -9.09 10.35 4.71
C PHE A 261 -10.09 10.00 5.80
N ALA A 262 -11.04 9.15 5.47
CA ALA A 262 -12.02 8.62 6.42
C ALA A 262 -12.08 7.11 6.29
N GLU A 263 -12.33 6.43 7.39
CA GLU A 263 -12.54 5.00 7.43
C GLU A 263 -13.60 4.64 8.44
N ALA A 264 -14.45 3.66 8.11
CA ALA A 264 -15.44 3.07 9.01
C ALA A 264 -15.61 1.56 8.76
N LYS A 265 -16.20 0.87 9.74
CA LYS A 265 -16.61 -0.55 9.62
C LYS A 265 -17.86 -0.71 8.79
#